data_579bde65eca9c0f21e5a6aa3d4e89134
#
_entry.id   579bde65eca9c0f21e5a6aa3d4e89134
#
_cell.length_a   1.000
_cell.length_b   1.000
_cell.length_c   1.000
_cell.angle_alpha   90.00
_cell.angle_beta   90.00
_cell.angle_gamma   90.00
#
_symmetry.space_group_name_H-M   'P 1'
#
loop_
_entity.id
_entity.type
_entity.pdbx_description
1 polymer ?
#
loop_
_entity_poly.entity_id
_entity_poly.type
_entity_poly.pdbx_seq_one_letter_code
_entity_poly.pdbx_strand_id
1 'polypeptide(L)'
;WGEHQTSLTVVFSGQETTASEVSSILNGIPQRNLGLAMRGSYGFKDKYFLEASFGYNGSERFAEKHRFGFFPAVGGAWIASKEPFLANNTAHWLSYLKFRLSWGQVGNDGIISNPRFVHLPVVSTVSVAHPGTATRATVERAIINSYPNDKITWEIAEQVNLGVETKFFNGIVELNADIYQEIRHNIIDKRYTMPETTGLEELQIGNVGKTRSRGFDLSGKIQHAFSPDFWMILNGTFTYNKAIYLEIEQATNTPEWQRKKGKEISQQIGYIAEG
;
A
#
# COMPACT_ATOMS: atom_id res chain seq x y z
N TRP A 1 -0.75 7.84 37.05
CA TRP A 1 0.46 8.63 37.23
C TRP A 1 0.28 10.11 36.84
N GLY A 2 -0.77 10.73 37.36
CA GLY A 2 -1.03 12.14 37.13
C GLY A 2 -1.34 12.51 35.68
N GLU A 3 -0.52 13.40 35.13
CA GLU A 3 -0.73 13.96 33.79
C GLU A 3 -0.13 13.10 32.64
N HIS A 4 0.43 11.93 32.93
CA HIS A 4 1.09 11.04 31.97
C HIS A 4 0.25 9.79 31.69
N GLN A 5 0.05 9.49 30.44
CA GLN A 5 -0.65 8.29 29.97
C GLN A 5 0.29 7.51 29.05
N THR A 6 0.47 6.23 29.33
CA THR A 6 1.30 5.34 28.52
C THR A 6 0.53 4.07 28.17
N SER A 7 0.69 3.58 26.96
CA SER A 7 0.22 2.26 26.58
C SER A 7 1.27 1.52 25.75
N LEU A 8 1.32 0.21 25.92
CA LEU A 8 2.17 -0.68 25.13
C LEU A 8 1.33 -1.86 24.68
N THR A 9 1.37 -2.14 23.39
CA THR A 9 0.72 -3.30 22.78
C THR A 9 1.76 -4.10 22.03
N VAL A 10 1.80 -5.41 22.24
CA VAL A 10 2.64 -6.34 21.49
C VAL A 10 1.75 -7.43 20.93
N VAL A 11 1.87 -7.69 19.65
CA VAL A 11 1.11 -8.71 18.93
C VAL A 11 2.07 -9.62 18.21
N PHE A 12 1.91 -10.92 18.44
CA PHE A 12 2.58 -11.96 17.68
C PHE A 12 1.53 -12.70 16.86
N SER A 13 1.82 -12.93 15.58
CA SER A 13 0.94 -13.66 14.67
C SER A 13 1.71 -14.69 13.87
N GLY A 14 1.11 -15.86 13.67
CA GLY A 14 1.62 -16.91 12.79
C GLY A 14 0.47 -17.46 11.96
N GLN A 15 0.68 -17.60 10.67
CA GLN A 15 -0.31 -18.18 9.76
C GLN A 15 0.36 -19.23 8.90
N GLU A 16 -0.29 -20.39 8.76
CA GLU A 16 0.05 -21.41 7.79
C GLU A 16 -1.18 -21.70 6.92
N THR A 17 -0.99 -21.70 5.62
CA THR A 17 -2.02 -22.04 4.65
C THR A 17 -1.57 -23.23 3.82
N THR A 18 -2.33 -24.30 3.86
CA THR A 18 -2.14 -25.54 3.09
C THR A 18 -3.29 -25.73 2.12
N ALA A 19 -2.99 -26.20 0.89
CA ALA A 19 -4.02 -26.56 -0.07
C ALA A 19 -4.33 -28.07 0.07
N SER A 20 -5.62 -28.44 0.10
CA SER A 20 -6.06 -29.84 0.16
C SER A 20 -6.09 -30.51 -1.22
N GLU A 21 -6.32 -29.71 -2.28
CA GLU A 21 -6.29 -30.19 -3.66
C GLU A 21 -5.14 -29.51 -4.39
N VAL A 22 -4.24 -30.31 -4.96
CA VAL A 22 -2.96 -29.82 -5.50
C VAL A 22 -2.92 -30.06 -6.98
N SER A 23 -3.02 -28.98 -7.76
CA SER A 23 -2.81 -29.01 -9.22
C SER A 23 -1.34 -29.03 -9.64
N SER A 24 -0.43 -28.70 -8.74
CA SER A 24 1.01 -28.72 -8.95
C SER A 24 1.77 -28.89 -7.64
N ILE A 25 3.02 -29.40 -7.71
CA ILE A 25 3.90 -29.57 -6.54
C ILE A 25 4.04 -28.25 -5.76
N LEU A 26 4.19 -27.12 -6.46
CA LEU A 26 4.34 -25.80 -5.85
C LEU A 26 3.11 -25.37 -5.06
N ASN A 27 1.93 -25.76 -5.50
CA ASN A 27 0.68 -25.46 -4.79
C ASN A 27 0.50 -26.31 -3.53
N GLY A 28 1.21 -27.46 -3.44
CA GLY A 28 1.23 -28.34 -2.26
C GLY A 28 2.16 -27.87 -1.15
N ILE A 29 3.07 -26.94 -1.43
CA ILE A 29 3.98 -26.40 -0.40
C ILE A 29 3.17 -25.48 0.54
N PRO A 30 3.20 -25.69 1.87
CA PRO A 30 2.57 -24.78 2.81
C PRO A 30 3.10 -23.36 2.66
N GLN A 31 2.24 -22.36 2.78
CA GLN A 31 2.65 -20.96 2.85
C GLN A 31 2.60 -20.50 4.29
N ARG A 32 3.70 -19.98 4.79
CA ARG A 32 3.83 -19.51 6.16
C ARG A 32 4.14 -18.03 6.20
N ASN A 33 3.44 -17.34 7.11
CA ASN A 33 3.70 -15.95 7.44
C ASN A 33 3.89 -15.84 8.96
N LEU A 34 4.85 -15.03 9.36
CA LEU A 34 5.15 -14.75 10.76
C LEU A 34 5.17 -13.25 10.95
N GLY A 35 4.57 -12.75 12.03
CA GLY A 35 4.53 -11.33 12.33
C GLY A 35 4.74 -11.03 13.80
N LEU A 36 5.55 -10.02 14.07
CA LEU A 36 5.67 -9.34 15.37
C LEU A 36 5.33 -7.88 15.15
N ALA A 37 4.33 -7.38 15.85
CA ALA A 37 4.00 -5.95 15.86
C ALA A 37 4.08 -5.40 17.28
N MET A 38 4.62 -4.20 17.40
CA MET A 38 4.71 -3.48 18.66
C MET A 38 4.24 -2.04 18.46
N ARG A 39 3.45 -1.53 19.40
CA ARG A 39 2.96 -0.16 19.42
C ARG A 39 3.08 0.40 20.82
N GLY A 40 3.79 1.53 20.97
CA GLY A 40 3.86 2.32 22.18
C GLY A 40 3.21 3.67 21.99
N SER A 41 2.42 4.14 22.94
CA SER A 41 1.87 5.48 22.92
C SER A 41 2.14 6.19 24.25
N TYR A 42 2.33 7.50 24.15
CA TYR A 42 2.55 8.38 25.26
C TYR A 42 1.69 9.64 25.12
N GLY A 43 0.96 9.98 26.16
CA GLY A 43 0.17 11.19 26.28
C GLY A 43 0.63 12.03 27.47
N PHE A 44 0.70 13.35 27.29
CA PHE A 44 1.03 14.30 28.34
C PHE A 44 -0.02 15.38 28.43
N LYS A 45 -0.60 15.56 29.62
CA LYS A 45 -1.63 16.57 29.94
C LYS A 45 -2.87 16.54 29.04
N ASP A 46 -3.14 15.40 28.40
CA ASP A 46 -4.18 15.29 27.37
C ASP A 46 -4.06 16.34 26.24
N LYS A 47 -2.85 16.85 26.01
CA LYS A 47 -2.54 17.87 24.99
C LYS A 47 -1.58 17.35 23.94
N TYR A 48 -0.52 16.65 24.37
CA TYR A 48 0.55 16.15 23.51
C TYR A 48 0.50 14.64 23.47
N PHE A 49 0.54 14.09 22.27
CA PHE A 49 0.52 12.64 22.07
C PHE A 49 1.66 12.27 21.13
N LEU A 50 2.37 11.22 21.48
CA LEU A 50 3.40 10.60 20.67
C LEU A 50 3.08 9.11 20.56
N GLU A 51 3.22 8.57 19.38
CA GLU A 51 3.06 7.16 19.11
C GLU A 51 4.22 6.67 18.25
N ALA A 52 4.75 5.51 18.60
CA ALA A 52 5.73 4.79 17.78
C ALA A 52 5.29 3.34 17.66
N SER A 53 5.39 2.79 16.47
CA SER A 53 5.08 1.39 16.21
C SER A 53 6.02 0.81 15.18
N PHE A 54 6.14 -0.51 15.16
CA PHE A 54 6.79 -1.23 14.08
C PHE A 54 6.11 -2.58 13.85
N GLY A 55 6.19 -3.05 12.61
CA GLY A 55 5.94 -4.42 12.22
C GLY A 55 7.24 -5.08 11.77
N TYR A 56 7.50 -6.29 12.23
CA TYR A 56 8.55 -7.16 11.74
C TYR A 56 7.91 -8.43 11.21
N ASN A 57 7.80 -8.53 9.90
CA ASN A 57 7.02 -9.57 9.24
C ASN A 57 7.89 -10.44 8.35
N GLY A 58 7.64 -11.75 8.37
CA GLY A 58 8.29 -12.73 7.52
C GLY A 58 7.28 -13.40 6.58
N SER A 59 7.65 -13.53 5.29
CA SER A 59 6.86 -14.21 4.27
C SER A 59 7.72 -15.19 3.49
N GLU A 60 7.26 -16.44 3.38
CA GLU A 60 7.95 -17.48 2.60
C GLU A 60 7.84 -17.29 1.08
N ARG A 61 7.08 -16.28 0.62
CA ARG A 61 7.04 -15.90 -0.80
C ARG A 61 8.42 -15.48 -1.33
N PHE A 62 9.24 -14.90 -0.44
CA PHE A 62 10.58 -14.41 -0.76
C PHE A 62 11.66 -15.44 -0.41
N ALA A 63 12.80 -15.33 -1.06
CA ALA A 63 14.00 -16.09 -0.71
C ALA A 63 14.44 -15.78 0.73
N GLU A 64 15.14 -16.70 1.37
CA GLU A 64 15.51 -16.64 2.79
C GLU A 64 16.14 -15.30 3.21
N LYS A 65 17.00 -14.73 2.38
CA LYS A 65 17.68 -13.44 2.63
C LYS A 65 16.76 -12.23 2.63
N HIS A 66 15.59 -12.32 1.97
CA HIS A 66 14.63 -11.23 1.79
C HIS A 66 13.28 -11.51 2.44
N ARG A 67 13.20 -12.60 3.21
CA ARG A 67 11.97 -13.08 3.83
C ARG A 67 11.39 -12.11 4.85
N PHE A 68 12.25 -11.47 5.66
CA PHE A 68 11.83 -10.58 6.73
C PHE A 68 11.92 -9.11 6.34
N GLY A 69 10.86 -8.35 6.65
CA GLY A 69 10.78 -6.90 6.47
C GLY A 69 10.51 -6.19 7.79
N PHE A 70 11.12 -5.01 7.99
CA PHE A 70 10.90 -4.14 9.14
C PHE A 70 10.20 -2.86 8.68
N PHE A 71 9.06 -2.55 9.29
CA PHE A 71 8.16 -1.48 8.87
C PHE A 71 7.83 -0.57 10.07
N PRO A 72 8.63 0.49 10.28
CA PRO A 72 8.42 1.44 11.36
C PRO A 72 7.34 2.47 11.02
N ALA A 73 6.69 3.01 12.06
CA ALA A 73 5.82 4.17 11.97
C ALA A 73 5.92 5.02 13.23
N VAL A 74 5.79 6.33 13.08
CA VAL A 74 5.77 7.30 14.16
C VAL A 74 4.71 8.36 13.88
N GLY A 75 4.03 8.81 14.92
CA GLY A 75 3.05 9.88 14.83
C GLY A 75 3.04 10.74 16.06
N GLY A 76 2.68 12.01 15.88
CA GLY A 76 2.47 12.96 16.95
C GLY A 76 1.16 13.71 16.77
N ALA A 77 0.55 14.10 17.88
CA ALA A 77 -0.61 14.95 17.87
C ALA A 77 -0.54 16.00 18.99
N TRP A 78 -1.08 17.19 18.68
CA TRP A 78 -1.15 18.29 19.60
C TRP A 78 -2.56 18.89 19.63
N ILE A 79 -3.20 18.89 20.79
CA ILE A 79 -4.49 19.54 21.00
C ILE A 79 -4.26 20.99 21.39
N ALA A 80 -4.14 21.85 20.38
CA ALA A 80 -3.84 23.26 20.57
C ALA A 80 -4.94 24.03 21.31
N SER A 81 -6.20 23.61 21.17
CA SER A 81 -7.33 24.24 21.89
C SER A 81 -7.26 24.12 23.41
N LYS A 82 -6.47 23.18 23.93
CA LYS A 82 -6.24 23.03 25.40
C LYS A 82 -5.12 23.94 25.92
N GLU A 83 -4.44 24.71 25.05
CA GLU A 83 -3.41 25.63 25.48
C GLU A 83 -4.01 26.93 26.06
N PRO A 84 -3.42 27.50 27.14
CA PRO A 84 -3.97 28.68 27.79
C PRO A 84 -4.16 29.89 26.85
N PHE A 85 -3.28 30.06 25.88
CA PHE A 85 -3.34 31.17 24.94
C PHE A 85 -4.51 31.05 23.94
N LEU A 86 -4.98 29.85 23.64
CA LEU A 86 -6.15 29.59 22.81
C LEU A 86 -7.42 29.47 23.66
N ALA A 87 -7.37 28.71 24.74
CA ALA A 87 -8.53 28.46 25.61
C ALA A 87 -9.18 29.75 26.12
N ASN A 88 -8.38 30.79 26.41
CA ASN A 88 -8.87 32.04 26.94
C ASN A 88 -9.45 33.01 25.85
N ASN A 89 -9.00 32.86 24.58
CA ASN A 89 -9.31 33.84 23.53
C ASN A 89 -10.34 33.34 22.51
N THR A 90 -10.49 32.02 22.35
CA THR A 90 -11.27 31.42 21.26
C THR A 90 -12.42 30.51 21.72
N ALA A 91 -12.66 30.42 23.04
CA ALA A 91 -13.64 29.51 23.64
C ALA A 91 -15.08 29.64 23.10
N HIS A 92 -15.44 30.75 22.51
CA HIS A 92 -16.80 30.98 22.03
C HIS A 92 -17.08 30.41 20.63
N TRP A 93 -16.08 30.34 19.76
CA TRP A 93 -16.27 29.87 18.39
C TRP A 93 -15.45 28.67 18.01
N LEU A 94 -14.22 28.50 18.53
CA LEU A 94 -13.33 27.35 18.30
C LEU A 94 -13.27 26.48 19.56
N SER A 95 -14.04 25.40 19.56
CA SER A 95 -14.16 24.52 20.74
C SER A 95 -13.07 23.43 20.77
N TYR A 96 -12.51 23.10 19.61
CA TYR A 96 -11.48 22.08 19.49
C TYR A 96 -10.57 22.35 18.30
N LEU A 97 -9.26 22.23 18.51
CA LEU A 97 -8.25 22.30 17.48
C LEU A 97 -7.13 21.29 17.80
N LYS A 98 -6.93 20.36 16.88
CA LYS A 98 -5.89 19.35 16.98
C LYS A 98 -5.11 19.24 15.69
N PHE A 99 -3.79 19.22 15.78
CA PHE A 99 -2.86 18.92 14.70
C PHE A 99 -2.35 17.50 14.84
N ARG A 100 -2.18 16.84 13.72
CA ARG A 100 -1.61 15.49 13.62
C ARG A 100 -0.52 15.46 12.56
N LEU A 101 0.57 14.77 12.84
CA LEU A 101 1.61 14.45 11.87
C LEU A 101 1.97 12.99 12.04
N SER A 102 2.03 12.25 10.96
CA SER A 102 2.49 10.86 10.98
C SER A 102 3.37 10.55 9.78
N TRP A 103 4.31 9.65 10.00
CA TRP A 103 5.11 9.00 8.99
C TRP A 103 5.16 7.50 9.28
N GLY A 104 5.12 6.68 8.25
CA GLY A 104 5.22 5.24 8.44
C GLY A 104 5.48 4.50 7.14
N GLN A 105 5.97 3.27 7.31
CA GLN A 105 6.20 2.33 6.22
C GLN A 105 5.30 1.11 6.40
N VAL A 106 4.78 0.60 5.29
CA VAL A 106 4.00 -0.64 5.21
C VAL A 106 4.60 -1.52 4.14
N GLY A 107 4.88 -2.77 4.49
CA GLY A 107 5.32 -3.80 3.56
C GLY A 107 4.15 -4.55 2.95
N ASN A 108 4.25 -4.85 1.66
CA ASN A 108 3.32 -5.68 0.95
C ASN A 108 4.06 -6.88 0.33
N ASP A 109 3.60 -8.09 0.64
CA ASP A 109 4.03 -9.34 0.01
C ASP A 109 3.01 -9.87 -0.99
N GLY A 110 1.89 -9.17 -1.17
CA GLY A 110 0.79 -9.45 -2.09
C GLY A 110 1.21 -9.28 -3.54
N ILE A 111 2.20 -10.04 -3.95
CA ILE A 111 2.67 -10.08 -5.32
C ILE A 111 1.57 -10.67 -6.21
N ILE A 112 1.54 -10.20 -7.47
CA ILE A 112 0.77 -10.77 -8.57
C ILE A 112 0.50 -12.25 -8.30
N SER A 113 -0.73 -12.67 -8.42
CA SER A 113 -1.29 -13.94 -7.97
C SER A 113 -0.55 -15.21 -8.45
N ASN A 114 0.43 -15.08 -9.33
CA ASN A 114 1.27 -16.17 -9.84
C ASN A 114 2.65 -15.64 -10.27
N PRO A 115 3.79 -16.19 -9.83
CA PRO A 115 3.93 -17.41 -9.02
C PRO A 115 3.77 -17.17 -7.52
N ARG A 116 3.29 -18.20 -6.79
CA ARG A 116 3.14 -18.19 -5.33
C ARG A 116 4.46 -17.94 -4.59
N PHE A 117 5.55 -18.52 -5.10
CA PHE A 117 6.92 -18.37 -4.63
C PHE A 117 7.79 -17.79 -5.75
N VAL A 118 8.20 -16.54 -5.60
CA VAL A 118 8.94 -15.81 -6.66
C VAL A 118 10.39 -16.27 -6.84
N HIS A 119 10.94 -16.98 -5.86
CA HIS A 119 12.29 -17.52 -5.88
C HIS A 119 12.37 -18.96 -6.44
N LEU A 120 11.22 -19.55 -6.79
CA LEU A 120 11.15 -20.89 -7.38
C LEU A 120 10.71 -20.81 -8.85
N PRO A 121 11.26 -21.69 -9.72
CA PRO A 121 10.80 -21.77 -11.10
C PRO A 121 9.42 -22.43 -11.17
N VAL A 122 8.59 -21.99 -12.10
CA VAL A 122 7.35 -22.68 -12.47
C VAL A 122 7.53 -23.33 -13.81
N VAL A 123 7.47 -24.65 -13.84
CA VAL A 123 7.61 -25.45 -15.06
C VAL A 123 6.31 -26.22 -15.30
N SER A 124 5.79 -26.18 -16.51
CA SER A 124 4.67 -27.00 -16.95
C SER A 124 5.00 -27.75 -18.24
N THR A 125 4.16 -28.69 -18.61
CA THR A 125 4.24 -29.39 -19.89
C THR A 125 3.16 -28.89 -20.83
N VAL A 126 3.48 -28.73 -22.11
CA VAL A 126 2.54 -28.42 -23.19
C VAL A 126 2.67 -29.44 -24.29
N SER A 127 1.53 -29.83 -24.85
CA SER A 127 1.50 -30.70 -26.02
C SER A 127 1.71 -29.87 -27.27
N VAL A 128 2.80 -30.12 -27.99
CA VAL A 128 3.10 -29.46 -29.29
C VAL A 128 2.94 -30.43 -30.42
N ALA A 129 2.40 -29.96 -31.54
CA ALA A 129 2.33 -30.76 -32.76
C ALA A 129 3.74 -31.08 -33.27
N HIS A 130 3.98 -32.35 -33.62
CA HIS A 130 5.26 -32.76 -34.21
C HIS A 130 5.18 -32.56 -35.74
N PRO A 131 5.87 -31.56 -36.32
CA PRO A 131 5.88 -31.34 -37.74
C PRO A 131 6.63 -32.49 -38.44
N GLY A 132 6.01 -33.05 -39.50
CA GLY A 132 6.67 -34.07 -40.34
C GLY A 132 6.24 -35.51 -40.13
N THR A 133 5.30 -35.80 -39.24
CA THR A 133 4.70 -37.16 -39.13
C THR A 133 3.33 -37.18 -39.82
N ALA A 134 3.05 -38.27 -40.56
CA ALA A 134 1.75 -38.49 -41.23
C ALA A 134 0.58 -38.63 -40.24
N THR A 135 0.87 -38.99 -39.01
CA THR A 135 -0.06 -38.96 -37.88
C THR A 135 0.15 -37.65 -37.09
N ARG A 136 -0.92 -36.96 -36.78
CA ARG A 136 -0.90 -35.75 -35.92
C ARG A 136 -0.44 -36.11 -34.48
N ALA A 137 0.78 -36.66 -34.37
CA ALA A 137 1.35 -36.97 -33.08
C ALA A 137 1.69 -35.67 -32.35
N THR A 138 1.30 -35.58 -31.10
CA THR A 138 1.73 -34.53 -30.19
C THR A 138 2.88 -35.03 -29.31
N VAL A 139 3.83 -34.16 -29.06
CA VAL A 139 4.94 -34.40 -28.13
C VAL A 139 4.79 -33.44 -26.96
N GLU A 140 4.95 -33.93 -25.76
CA GLU A 140 5.01 -33.08 -24.58
C GLU A 140 6.35 -32.36 -24.48
N ARG A 141 6.31 -31.06 -24.36
CA ARG A 141 7.47 -30.20 -24.15
C ARG A 141 7.35 -29.50 -22.80
N ALA A 142 8.43 -29.52 -22.01
CA ALA A 142 8.51 -28.70 -20.81
C ALA A 142 8.71 -27.22 -21.20
N ILE A 143 7.93 -26.35 -20.58
CA ILE A 143 8.05 -24.90 -20.69
C ILE A 143 8.24 -24.26 -19.33
N ILE A 144 8.97 -23.16 -19.28
CA ILE A 144 9.19 -22.38 -18.06
C ILE A 144 8.19 -21.23 -18.05
N ASN A 145 7.18 -21.32 -17.18
CA ASN A 145 6.14 -20.28 -17.04
C ASN A 145 6.61 -19.09 -16.17
N SER A 146 7.58 -19.33 -15.28
CA SER A 146 8.19 -18.28 -14.48
C SER A 146 9.63 -18.64 -14.15
N TYR A 147 10.52 -17.68 -14.39
CA TYR A 147 11.93 -17.81 -14.02
C TYR A 147 12.12 -17.40 -12.56
N PRO A 148 12.95 -18.12 -11.78
CA PRO A 148 13.20 -17.81 -10.39
C PRO A 148 13.96 -16.49 -10.27
N ASN A 149 13.62 -15.69 -9.24
CA ASN A 149 14.36 -14.51 -8.89
C ASN A 149 14.47 -14.40 -7.36
N ASP A 150 15.65 -14.70 -6.85
CA ASP A 150 15.98 -14.69 -5.42
C ASP A 150 16.23 -13.29 -4.87
N LYS A 151 16.29 -12.25 -5.74
CA LYS A 151 16.52 -10.86 -5.37
C LYS A 151 15.23 -10.08 -5.09
N ILE A 152 14.07 -10.69 -5.33
CA ILE A 152 12.79 -10.04 -5.09
C ILE A 152 12.58 -9.87 -3.59
N THR A 153 12.19 -8.66 -3.20
CA THR A 153 11.91 -8.26 -1.83
C THR A 153 10.56 -7.58 -1.72
N TRP A 154 10.19 -7.20 -0.50
CA TRP A 154 8.96 -6.51 -0.16
C TRP A 154 8.76 -5.25 -1.00
N GLU A 155 7.55 -5.07 -1.46
CA GLU A 155 7.04 -3.77 -1.90
C GLU A 155 6.80 -2.90 -0.67
N ILE A 156 7.27 -1.67 -0.67
CA ILE A 156 7.17 -0.77 0.48
C ILE A 156 6.39 0.48 0.09
N ALA A 157 5.33 0.77 0.85
CA ALA A 157 4.63 2.04 0.81
C ALA A 157 5.08 2.89 2.01
N GLU A 158 5.64 4.06 1.71
CA GLU A 158 6.05 5.07 2.69
C GLU A 158 5.07 6.24 2.62
N GLN A 159 4.43 6.55 3.75
CA GLN A 159 3.40 7.58 3.81
C GLN A 159 3.73 8.64 4.85
N VAL A 160 3.52 9.90 4.48
CA VAL A 160 3.48 11.06 5.37
C VAL A 160 2.08 11.65 5.32
N ASN A 161 1.52 11.96 6.48
CA ASN A 161 0.21 12.60 6.62
C ASN A 161 0.29 13.75 7.61
N LEU A 162 -0.27 14.91 7.24
CA LEU A 162 -0.52 16.06 8.09
C LEU A 162 -2.02 16.30 8.16
N GLY A 163 -2.59 16.23 9.36
CA GLY A 163 -4.02 16.39 9.59
C GLY A 163 -4.34 17.50 10.58
N VAL A 164 -5.49 18.13 10.36
CA VAL A 164 -6.09 19.13 11.26
C VAL A 164 -7.53 18.74 11.54
N GLU A 165 -7.88 18.68 12.83
CA GLU A 165 -9.24 18.43 13.29
C GLU A 165 -9.76 19.68 14.03
N THR A 166 -10.92 20.18 13.63
CA THR A 166 -11.52 21.38 14.24
C THR A 166 -12.98 21.15 14.60
N LYS A 167 -13.39 21.73 15.73
CA LYS A 167 -14.82 21.82 16.09
C LYS A 167 -15.14 23.27 16.46
N PHE A 168 -16.21 23.77 15.87
CA PHE A 168 -16.69 25.12 16.07
C PHE A 168 -18.04 25.11 16.78
N PHE A 169 -18.34 26.17 17.50
CA PHE A 169 -19.62 26.41 18.16
C PHE A 169 -20.08 25.24 19.04
N ASN A 170 -19.20 24.77 19.94
CA ASN A 170 -19.44 23.62 20.82
C ASN A 170 -19.78 22.32 20.06
N GLY A 171 -19.17 22.11 18.87
CA GLY A 171 -19.33 20.88 18.10
C GLY A 171 -20.53 20.91 17.14
N ILE A 172 -21.17 22.07 16.92
CA ILE A 172 -22.18 22.21 15.87
C ILE A 172 -21.57 21.97 14.49
N VAL A 173 -20.36 22.49 14.26
CA VAL A 173 -19.61 22.29 13.03
C VAL A 173 -18.31 21.58 13.34
N GLU A 174 -18.05 20.46 12.68
CA GLU A 174 -16.80 19.71 12.74
C GLU A 174 -16.19 19.70 11.34
N LEU A 175 -14.89 20.03 11.23
CA LEU A 175 -14.13 19.98 9.99
C LEU A 175 -12.82 19.22 10.23
N ASN A 176 -12.51 18.27 9.34
CA ASN A 176 -11.25 17.57 9.32
C ASN A 176 -10.61 17.75 7.93
N ALA A 177 -9.33 18.03 7.91
CA ALA A 177 -8.54 18.16 6.70
C ALA A 177 -7.25 17.36 6.85
N ASP A 178 -6.93 16.57 5.87
CA ASP A 178 -5.71 15.77 5.79
C ASP A 178 -5.00 16.04 4.45
N ILE A 179 -3.69 16.22 4.49
CA ILE A 179 -2.82 16.28 3.32
C ILE A 179 -1.84 15.15 3.43
N TYR A 180 -1.71 14.35 2.39
CA TYR A 180 -0.84 13.18 2.42
C TYR A 180 0.01 13.04 1.16
N GLN A 181 1.15 12.35 1.35
CA GLN A 181 1.96 11.83 0.28
C GLN A 181 2.31 10.38 0.59
N GLU A 182 2.12 9.51 -0.38
CA GLU A 182 2.59 8.13 -0.37
C GLU A 182 3.63 7.96 -1.49
N ILE A 183 4.75 7.33 -1.18
CA ILE A 183 5.73 6.83 -2.16
C ILE A 183 5.76 5.32 -2.01
N ARG A 184 5.38 4.62 -3.08
CA ARG A 184 5.48 3.18 -3.14
C ARG A 184 6.65 2.81 -4.02
N HIS A 185 7.57 2.03 -3.48
CA HIS A 185 8.78 1.60 -4.19
C HIS A 185 8.96 0.09 -4.09
N ASN A 186 9.90 -0.45 -4.86
CA ASN A 186 10.09 -1.88 -5.03
C ASN A 186 8.83 -2.60 -5.55
N ILE A 187 8.00 -1.92 -6.35
CA ILE A 187 6.82 -2.53 -6.95
C ILE A 187 7.29 -3.63 -7.90
N ILE A 188 6.69 -4.80 -7.76
CA ILE A 188 7.03 -5.97 -8.55
C ILE A 188 6.28 -5.92 -9.86
N ASP A 189 7.04 -5.96 -10.97
CA ASP A 189 6.51 -5.98 -12.34
C ASP A 189 7.44 -6.78 -13.27
N LYS A 190 7.00 -7.02 -14.50
CA LYS A 190 7.79 -7.67 -15.54
C LYS A 190 8.93 -6.78 -16.01
N ARG A 191 10.08 -7.39 -16.29
CA ARG A 191 11.29 -6.72 -16.76
C ARG A 191 11.30 -6.56 -18.28
N TYR A 192 10.67 -5.50 -18.76
CA TYR A 192 10.53 -5.23 -20.20
C TYR A 192 11.81 -4.77 -20.90
N THR A 193 12.88 -4.46 -20.17
CA THR A 193 14.18 -4.06 -20.72
C THR A 193 15.07 -5.25 -21.11
N MET A 194 14.64 -6.48 -20.82
CA MET A 194 15.37 -7.68 -21.24
C MET A 194 15.21 -7.88 -22.76
N PRO A 195 16.34 -8.05 -23.49
CA PRO A 195 16.26 -8.28 -24.93
C PRO A 195 15.59 -9.62 -25.27
N GLU A 196 14.77 -9.67 -26.30
CA GLU A 196 14.14 -10.90 -26.79
C GLU A 196 15.19 -11.94 -27.25
N THR A 197 16.40 -11.50 -27.64
CA THR A 197 17.52 -12.35 -28.00
C THR A 197 18.03 -13.23 -26.85
N THR A 198 17.61 -12.98 -25.59
CA THR A 198 17.90 -13.87 -24.46
C THR A 198 17.23 -15.23 -24.58
N GLY A 199 16.22 -15.38 -25.46
CA GLY A 199 15.50 -16.62 -25.68
C GLY A 199 14.59 -17.04 -24.53
N LEU A 200 14.23 -16.12 -23.63
CA LEU A 200 13.29 -16.40 -22.55
C LEU A 200 11.86 -16.48 -23.11
N GLU A 201 11.14 -17.53 -22.72
CA GLU A 201 9.73 -17.72 -23.13
C GLU A 201 8.80 -16.72 -22.39
N GLU A 202 9.15 -16.37 -21.14
CA GLU A 202 8.44 -15.39 -20.32
C GLU A 202 9.41 -14.33 -19.78
N LEU A 203 8.88 -13.12 -19.56
CA LEU A 203 9.67 -12.05 -18.96
C LEU A 203 9.92 -12.32 -17.47
N GLN A 204 11.13 -12.11 -17.04
CA GLN A 204 11.48 -12.17 -15.62
C GLN A 204 10.77 -11.07 -14.84
N ILE A 205 10.36 -11.35 -13.61
CA ILE A 205 9.81 -10.35 -12.69
C ILE A 205 10.90 -9.76 -11.80
N GLY A 206 10.71 -8.53 -11.34
CA GLY A 206 11.63 -7.83 -10.45
C GLY A 206 10.99 -6.63 -9.75
N ASN A 207 11.67 -6.08 -8.75
CA ASN A 207 11.26 -4.86 -8.06
C ASN A 207 11.67 -3.63 -8.88
N VAL A 208 10.91 -3.30 -9.92
CA VAL A 208 11.28 -2.30 -10.95
C VAL A 208 10.37 -1.07 -10.99
N GLY A 209 9.30 -1.09 -10.24
CA GLY A 209 8.32 0.00 -10.24
C GLY A 209 8.42 0.90 -9.02
N LYS A 210 8.09 2.19 -9.22
CA LYS A 210 7.95 3.20 -8.16
C LYS A 210 6.83 4.17 -8.54
N THR A 211 5.96 4.46 -7.59
CA THR A 211 4.85 5.38 -7.77
C THR A 211 4.84 6.42 -6.66
N ARG A 212 4.18 7.53 -6.92
CA ARG A 212 3.90 8.56 -5.91
C ARG A 212 2.45 8.97 -6.01
N SER A 213 1.77 8.94 -4.89
CA SER A 213 0.42 9.47 -4.70
C SER A 213 0.47 10.68 -3.79
N ARG A 214 -0.26 11.72 -4.12
CA ARG A 214 -0.45 12.92 -3.31
C ARG A 214 -1.91 13.30 -3.35
N GLY A 215 -2.43 13.69 -2.21
CA GLY A 215 -3.82 14.06 -2.13
C GLY A 215 -4.14 14.88 -0.89
N PHE A 216 -5.38 15.29 -0.83
CA PHE A 216 -5.97 15.87 0.35
C PHE A 216 -7.42 15.39 0.52
N ASP A 217 -7.79 15.21 1.76
CA ASP A 217 -9.13 14.80 2.17
C ASP A 217 -9.74 15.88 3.05
N LEU A 218 -10.99 16.20 2.79
CA LEU A 218 -11.80 17.09 3.62
C LEU A 218 -13.04 16.35 4.06
N SER A 219 -13.38 16.44 5.34
CA SER A 219 -14.66 15.98 5.85
C SER A 219 -15.30 17.05 6.74
N GLY A 220 -16.59 17.26 6.57
CA GLY A 220 -17.36 18.21 7.32
C GLY A 220 -18.63 17.58 7.88
N LYS A 221 -18.98 17.96 9.09
CA LYS A 221 -20.23 17.59 9.74
C LYS A 221 -20.84 18.83 10.37
N ILE A 222 -22.12 19.04 10.11
CA ILE A 222 -22.94 20.07 10.77
C ILE A 222 -24.05 19.33 11.49
N GLN A 223 -24.18 19.58 12.79
CA GLN A 223 -25.29 19.04 13.60
C GLN A 223 -25.92 20.14 14.44
N HIS A 224 -27.22 20.29 14.33
CA HIS A 224 -27.96 21.28 15.06
C HIS A 224 -29.35 20.77 15.46
N ALA A 225 -29.74 20.99 16.71
CA ALA A 225 -31.08 20.75 17.19
C ALA A 225 -31.81 22.06 17.22
N PHE A 226 -32.84 22.19 16.41
CA PHE A 226 -33.70 23.40 16.31
C PHE A 226 -34.79 23.39 17.39
N SER A 227 -35.23 22.20 17.77
CA SER A 227 -36.19 21.97 18.85
C SER A 227 -35.94 20.59 19.47
N PRO A 228 -36.61 20.22 20.59
CA PRO A 228 -36.56 18.90 21.16
C PRO A 228 -36.94 17.77 20.18
N ASP A 229 -37.81 18.10 19.24
CA ASP A 229 -38.37 17.12 18.29
C ASP A 229 -37.78 17.24 16.86
N PHE A 230 -36.95 18.28 16.61
CA PHE A 230 -36.37 18.53 15.30
C PHE A 230 -34.87 18.81 15.35
N TRP A 231 -34.08 17.96 14.75
CA TRP A 231 -32.65 18.11 14.62
C TRP A 231 -32.20 17.75 13.19
N MET A 232 -31.06 18.25 12.79
CA MET A 232 -30.47 18.01 11.48
C MET A 232 -29.00 17.63 11.63
N ILE A 233 -28.58 16.62 10.86
CA ILE A 233 -27.18 16.27 10.68
C ILE A 233 -26.88 16.28 9.17
N LEU A 234 -25.88 17.07 8.78
CA LEU A 234 -25.34 17.10 7.43
C LEU A 234 -23.89 16.65 7.46
N ASN A 235 -23.54 15.67 6.64
CA ASN A 235 -22.17 15.19 6.47
C ASN A 235 -21.76 15.36 5.00
N GLY A 236 -20.52 15.82 4.78
CA GLY A 236 -19.93 15.95 3.46
C GLY A 236 -18.47 15.51 3.49
N THR A 237 -18.03 14.87 2.41
CA THR A 237 -16.63 14.47 2.22
C THR A 237 -16.17 14.89 0.83
N PHE A 238 -14.92 15.29 0.73
CA PHE A 238 -14.27 15.60 -0.53
C PHE A 238 -12.85 15.01 -0.51
N THR A 239 -12.50 14.24 -1.53
CA THR A 239 -11.19 13.62 -1.69
C THR A 239 -10.60 14.00 -3.04
N TYR A 240 -9.37 14.46 -3.06
CA TYR A 240 -8.58 14.64 -4.25
C TYR A 240 -7.28 13.84 -4.14
N ASN A 241 -7.00 13.01 -5.15
CA ASN A 241 -5.77 12.21 -5.22
C ASN A 241 -5.19 12.23 -6.63
N LYS A 242 -3.87 12.37 -6.71
CA LYS A 242 -3.11 12.25 -7.94
C LYS A 242 -1.96 11.27 -7.76
N ALA A 243 -2.00 10.15 -8.48
CA ALA A 243 -0.99 9.11 -8.46
C ALA A 243 -0.23 9.07 -9.80
N ILE A 244 1.10 9.08 -9.77
CA ILE A 244 1.96 9.08 -10.95
C ILE A 244 3.01 7.98 -10.88
N TYR A 245 3.44 7.48 -12.04
CA TYR A 245 4.60 6.62 -12.16
C TYR A 245 5.89 7.42 -12.04
N LEU A 246 6.74 7.14 -11.04
CA LEU A 246 8.08 7.69 -10.95
C LEU A 246 9.10 6.84 -11.71
N GLU A 247 8.97 5.51 -11.55
CA GLU A 247 9.79 4.52 -12.23
C GLU A 247 8.89 3.38 -12.69
N ILE A 248 9.09 2.93 -13.91
CA ILE A 248 8.42 1.79 -14.53
C ILE A 248 9.30 1.31 -15.67
N GLU A 249 9.52 0.00 -15.78
CA GLU A 249 10.15 -0.57 -16.96
C GLU A 249 9.14 -0.68 -18.10
N GLN A 250 9.53 -0.25 -19.27
CA GLN A 250 8.79 -0.39 -20.52
C GLN A 250 9.76 -0.81 -21.63
N ALA A 251 9.26 -1.44 -22.66
CA ALA A 251 10.08 -1.84 -23.81
C ALA A 251 10.80 -0.63 -24.42
N THR A 252 12.04 -0.82 -24.85
CA THR A 252 12.90 0.26 -25.38
C THR A 252 12.29 0.97 -26.58
N ASN A 253 11.49 0.25 -27.39
CA ASN A 253 10.80 0.75 -28.58
C ASN A 253 9.42 1.37 -28.27
N THR A 254 9.06 1.54 -26.99
CA THR A 254 7.77 2.17 -26.62
C THR A 254 7.73 3.63 -27.13
N PRO A 255 6.76 4.00 -27.96
CA PRO A 255 6.60 5.38 -28.45
C PRO A 255 6.44 6.36 -27.28
N GLU A 256 6.90 7.60 -27.46
CA GLU A 256 6.90 8.61 -26.39
C GLU A 256 5.50 8.88 -25.81
N TRP A 257 4.48 8.89 -26.67
CA TRP A 257 3.09 9.10 -26.26
C TRP A 257 2.51 7.96 -25.41
N GLN A 258 3.05 6.73 -25.51
CA GLN A 258 2.67 5.58 -24.70
C GLN A 258 3.49 5.44 -23.42
N ARG A 259 4.58 6.21 -23.27
CA ARG A 259 5.42 6.13 -22.07
C ARG A 259 4.64 6.55 -20.84
N LYS A 260 4.67 5.71 -19.81
CA LYS A 260 3.91 5.91 -18.56
C LYS A 260 4.68 6.70 -17.51
N LYS A 261 6.02 6.71 -17.56
CA LYS A 261 6.86 7.43 -16.59
C LYS A 261 6.50 8.91 -16.55
N GLY A 262 6.21 9.44 -15.36
CA GLY A 262 5.77 10.81 -15.13
C GLY A 262 4.30 11.09 -15.38
N LYS A 263 3.54 10.11 -15.92
CA LYS A 263 2.09 10.24 -16.18
C LYS A 263 1.27 9.67 -15.03
N GLU A 264 -0.01 10.04 -15.00
CA GLU A 264 -0.95 9.52 -14.01
C GLU A 264 -1.22 8.03 -14.25
N ILE A 265 -1.38 7.27 -13.15
CA ILE A 265 -1.66 5.83 -13.19
C ILE A 265 -3.02 5.56 -13.85
N SER A 266 -3.99 6.44 -13.62
CA SER A 266 -5.35 6.35 -14.16
C SER A 266 -5.48 6.90 -15.59
N GLN A 267 -4.42 7.45 -16.17
CA GLN A 267 -4.49 8.04 -17.52
C GLN A 267 -4.77 6.96 -18.56
N GLN A 268 -5.88 7.11 -19.24
CA GLN A 268 -6.20 6.30 -20.43
C GLN A 268 -5.53 6.92 -21.66
N ILE A 269 -4.96 6.06 -22.49
CA ILE A 269 -4.32 6.43 -23.74
C ILE A 269 -5.08 5.70 -24.86
N GLY A 270 -5.54 6.45 -25.85
CA GLY A 270 -6.29 5.92 -26.99
C GLY A 270 -6.06 6.78 -28.24
N TYR A 271 -6.53 6.27 -29.37
CA TYR A 271 -6.58 7.04 -30.63
C TYR A 271 -7.83 7.94 -30.64
N ILE A 272 -7.67 9.15 -31.19
CA ILE A 272 -8.82 9.99 -31.53
C ILE A 272 -9.30 9.53 -32.87
N ALA A 273 -10.59 9.10 -32.99
CA ALA A 273 -11.20 8.80 -34.28
C ALA A 273 -11.40 10.12 -35.01
N GLU A 274 -10.80 10.26 -36.20
CA GLU A 274 -11.14 11.30 -37.15
C GLU A 274 -12.41 10.84 -37.88
N GLY A 275 -13.50 11.62 -37.73
CA GLY A 275 -14.80 11.37 -38.38
C GLY A 275 -14.78 11.78 -39.86
#